data_1ccc8cb408c62e6e8eed195c1376f826
#
_entry.id   1ccc8cb408c62e6e8eed195c1376f826
#
_cell.length_a   1.000
_cell.length_b   1.000
_cell.length_c   1.000
_cell.angle_alpha   90.00
_cell.angle_beta   90.00
_cell.angle_gamma   90.00
#
_symmetry.space_group_name_H-M   'P 1'
#
loop_
_entity.id
_entity.type
_entity.pdbx_description
1 polymer ?
#
loop_
_entity_poly.entity_id
_entity_poly.type
_entity_poly.pdbx_seq_one_letter_code
_entity_poly.pdbx_strand_id
1 'polypeptide(L)'
;MKAPVTILDFEMYANLNNTRIFFDIAGSGLAVQAGRLVPKPTIVVLHGGLGFDHAYLKPDLSWLSDVAQIVFVDLRGQGRSGRPDLDTCTLEQMADDIVSLCGQLGIVSPFIFGHSAGGFVALHIALKYPAFSRGVILCSSSPTTASLEDDEGSPSPTLASRASAEAMAVAARIFSGEITPETISLFFKEVVPYYAAPSHMDRVQQLLEICSPDIGMMRHFMHSIAPSYDLRSRLHEITAPVLVLVGHYDWVCPPRASRLIARSIRQSNLVEFPASGHFPFMEEPYEFCSTVKEFIGSFRA
;
A
#
# COMPACT_ATOMS: atom_id res chain seq x y z
N MET A 1 51.57 -2.68 -6.03
CA MET A 1 50.39 -1.83 -6.32
C MET A 1 49.16 -2.66 -6.01
N LYS A 2 48.33 -2.26 -5.05
CA LYS A 2 47.04 -2.89 -4.82
C LYS A 2 46.09 -2.42 -5.94
N ALA A 3 45.43 -3.36 -6.63
CA ALA A 3 44.38 -3.02 -7.58
C ALA A 3 43.28 -2.18 -6.86
N PRO A 4 42.73 -1.14 -7.52
CA PRO A 4 41.64 -0.40 -6.94
C PRO A 4 40.47 -1.34 -6.69
N VAL A 5 39.95 -1.34 -5.45
CA VAL A 5 38.69 -2.02 -5.14
C VAL A 5 37.59 -1.26 -5.91
N THR A 6 37.07 -1.88 -6.96
CA THR A 6 35.89 -1.35 -7.64
C THR A 6 34.70 -1.53 -6.69
N ILE A 7 34.23 -0.43 -6.13
CA ILE A 7 32.93 -0.42 -5.43
C ILE A 7 31.89 -0.68 -6.52
N LEU A 8 31.22 -1.84 -6.44
CA LEU A 8 30.05 -2.11 -7.28
C LEU A 8 28.93 -1.19 -6.81
N ASP A 9 28.60 -0.19 -7.63
CA ASP A 9 27.39 0.60 -7.41
C ASP A 9 26.17 -0.29 -7.71
N PHE A 10 25.50 -0.73 -6.66
CA PHE A 10 24.23 -1.45 -6.79
C PHE A 10 23.12 -0.44 -7.07
N GLU A 11 22.70 -0.36 -8.32
CA GLU A 11 21.54 0.44 -8.68
C GLU A 11 20.26 -0.30 -8.27
N MET A 12 19.47 0.33 -7.38
CA MET A 12 18.16 -0.15 -6.96
C MET A 12 17.06 0.32 -7.93
N TYR A 13 17.31 0.15 -9.23
CA TYR A 13 16.42 0.52 -10.32
C TYR A 13 16.27 -0.61 -11.33
N ALA A 14 15.05 -0.75 -11.84
CA ALA A 14 14.74 -1.61 -12.98
C ALA A 14 14.21 -0.74 -14.12
N ASN A 15 14.79 -0.90 -15.33
CA ASN A 15 14.26 -0.26 -16.53
C ASN A 15 13.23 -1.22 -17.15
N LEU A 16 11.98 -0.82 -17.18
CA LEU A 16 10.87 -1.64 -17.69
C LEU A 16 9.72 -0.74 -18.18
N ASN A 17 8.95 -1.22 -19.12
CA ASN A 17 7.74 -0.57 -19.62
C ASN A 17 7.91 0.94 -19.90
N ASN A 18 9.03 1.31 -20.56
CA ASN A 18 9.41 2.68 -20.92
C ASN A 18 9.58 3.64 -19.72
N THR A 19 9.87 3.12 -18.55
CA THR A 19 10.21 3.92 -17.37
C THR A 19 11.25 3.21 -16.52
N ARG A 20 11.73 3.90 -15.50
CA ARG A 20 12.63 3.40 -14.49
C ARG A 20 11.87 3.24 -13.17
N ILE A 21 11.81 2.04 -12.62
CA ILE A 21 11.18 1.76 -11.33
C ILE A 21 12.25 1.63 -10.24
N PHE A 22 12.12 2.44 -9.21
CA PHE A 22 12.94 2.33 -8.00
C PHE A 22 12.35 1.27 -7.07
N PHE A 23 13.23 0.48 -6.47
CA PHE A 23 12.86 -0.45 -5.40
C PHE A 23 13.93 -0.46 -4.30
N ASP A 24 13.55 -0.85 -3.10
CA ASP A 24 14.45 -1.03 -1.97
C ASP A 24 14.21 -2.40 -1.34
N ILE A 25 15.21 -2.99 -0.70
CA ILE A 25 15.12 -4.34 -0.16
C ILE A 25 15.45 -4.33 1.34
N ALA A 26 14.60 -4.99 2.12
CA ALA A 26 14.90 -5.30 3.51
C ALA A 26 14.88 -6.81 3.76
N GLY A 27 15.82 -7.26 4.57
CA GLY A 27 15.98 -8.67 4.88
C GLY A 27 16.69 -9.48 3.80
N SER A 28 16.91 -10.75 4.08
CA SER A 28 17.54 -11.72 3.19
C SER A 28 16.49 -12.63 2.56
N GLY A 29 16.68 -13.01 1.29
CA GLY A 29 15.89 -14.03 0.61
C GLY A 29 16.15 -15.47 1.09
N LEU A 30 17.11 -15.65 2.02
CA LEU A 30 17.47 -16.94 2.58
C LEU A 30 17.40 -16.94 4.10
N ALA A 31 17.06 -18.07 4.68
CA ALA A 31 17.12 -18.35 6.12
C ALA A 31 17.89 -19.65 6.37
N VAL A 32 18.38 -19.82 7.61
CA VAL A 32 18.95 -21.09 8.07
C VAL A 32 17.86 -21.89 8.78
N GLN A 33 17.55 -23.08 8.29
CA GLN A 33 16.61 -24.01 8.92
C GLN A 33 17.26 -25.39 9.00
N ALA A 34 17.35 -25.95 10.21
CA ALA A 34 18.02 -27.23 10.46
C ALA A 34 19.45 -27.32 9.85
N GLY A 35 20.23 -26.23 9.93
CA GLY A 35 21.60 -26.15 9.42
C GLY A 35 21.72 -26.02 7.89
N ARG A 36 20.59 -25.76 7.19
CA ARG A 36 20.55 -25.60 5.73
C ARG A 36 20.01 -24.22 5.35
N LEU A 37 20.50 -23.66 4.25
CA LEU A 37 19.92 -22.46 3.67
C LEU A 37 18.61 -22.83 2.94
N VAL A 38 17.54 -22.15 3.29
CA VAL A 38 16.22 -22.32 2.67
C VAL A 38 15.72 -20.97 2.16
N PRO A 39 15.01 -20.92 1.02
CA PRO A 39 14.42 -19.67 0.52
C PRO A 39 13.35 -19.15 1.48
N LYS A 40 13.38 -17.85 1.73
CA LYS A 40 12.24 -17.12 2.33
C LYS A 40 11.26 -16.69 1.23
N PRO A 41 9.97 -16.55 1.52
CA PRO A 41 9.05 -15.88 0.62
C PRO A 41 9.45 -14.42 0.43
N THR A 42 9.02 -13.82 -0.68
CA THR A 42 9.18 -12.38 -0.93
C THR A 42 7.83 -11.69 -0.79
N ILE A 43 7.81 -10.55 -0.09
CA ILE A 43 6.69 -9.62 -0.04
C ILE A 43 7.06 -8.42 -0.91
N VAL A 44 6.27 -8.11 -1.92
CA VAL A 44 6.38 -6.88 -2.71
C VAL A 44 5.40 -5.87 -2.13
N VAL A 45 5.91 -4.72 -1.69
CA VAL A 45 5.17 -3.71 -0.94
C VAL A 45 4.88 -2.51 -1.83
N LEU A 46 3.59 -2.20 -1.97
CA LEU A 46 3.05 -1.12 -2.77
C LEU A 46 2.48 -0.03 -1.86
N HIS A 47 3.00 1.18 -1.99
CA HIS A 47 2.60 2.32 -1.16
C HIS A 47 1.26 2.91 -1.59
N GLY A 48 0.66 3.65 -0.68
CA GLY A 48 -0.59 4.40 -0.88
C GLY A 48 -0.39 5.77 -1.50
N GLY A 49 -1.46 6.55 -1.45
CA GLY A 49 -1.50 7.95 -1.85
C GLY A 49 -2.14 8.13 -3.18
N LEU A 50 -1.88 7.81 -4.29
CA LEU A 50 -0.91 8.08 -5.33
C LEU A 50 -0.31 9.51 -5.22
N GLY A 51 1.00 9.58 -5.45
CA GLY A 51 1.77 10.81 -5.25
C GLY A 51 2.66 10.78 -4.01
N PHE A 52 2.74 9.63 -3.31
CA PHE A 52 3.72 9.38 -2.25
C PHE A 52 4.87 8.46 -2.74
N ASP A 53 5.61 7.89 -1.79
CA ASP A 53 6.62 6.86 -2.00
C ASP A 53 6.54 5.82 -0.88
N HIS A 54 7.40 4.79 -0.94
CA HIS A 54 7.38 3.70 0.04
C HIS A 54 7.99 4.07 1.40
N ALA A 55 8.62 5.24 1.56
CA ALA A 55 9.45 5.55 2.72
C ALA A 55 8.69 5.38 4.05
N TYR A 56 7.41 5.78 4.10
CA TYR A 56 6.59 5.66 5.32
C TYR A 56 6.24 4.22 5.71
N LEU A 57 6.30 3.27 4.79
CA LEU A 57 6.03 1.85 5.07
C LEU A 57 7.25 1.12 5.62
N LYS A 58 8.45 1.57 5.23
CA LYS A 58 9.70 0.85 5.49
C LYS A 58 10.02 0.69 6.98
N PRO A 59 9.85 1.70 7.85
CA PRO A 59 10.19 1.56 9.27
C PRO A 59 9.47 0.40 9.96
N ASP A 60 8.17 0.27 9.75
CA ASP A 60 7.35 -0.72 10.47
C ASP A 60 7.27 -2.06 9.71
N LEU A 61 7.16 -2.06 8.38
CA LEU A 61 7.08 -3.32 7.62
C LEU A 61 8.40 -4.07 7.55
N SER A 62 9.55 -3.41 7.78
CA SER A 62 10.85 -4.09 7.86
C SER A 62 10.93 -5.14 8.97
N TRP A 63 10.05 -5.09 9.97
CA TRP A 63 9.96 -6.12 11.02
C TRP A 63 9.51 -7.49 10.50
N LEU A 64 8.92 -7.55 9.30
CA LEU A 64 8.58 -8.80 8.64
C LEU A 64 9.80 -9.47 7.98
N SER A 65 10.97 -8.83 8.01
CA SER A 65 12.22 -9.34 7.42
C SER A 65 12.77 -10.59 8.10
N ASP A 66 12.29 -10.95 9.28
CA ASP A 66 12.60 -12.22 9.93
C ASP A 66 11.95 -13.42 9.20
N VAL A 67 10.77 -13.24 8.58
CA VAL A 67 10.03 -14.32 7.91
C VAL A 67 10.03 -14.21 6.37
N ALA A 68 10.31 -13.04 5.80
CA ALA A 68 10.28 -12.79 4.36
C ALA A 68 11.41 -11.86 3.92
N GLN A 69 11.75 -11.87 2.63
CA GLN A 69 12.41 -10.73 2.00
C GLN A 69 11.36 -9.70 1.62
N ILE A 70 11.63 -8.43 1.87
CA ILE A 70 10.69 -7.34 1.59
C ILE A 70 11.25 -6.49 0.45
N VAL A 71 10.48 -6.31 -0.61
CA VAL A 71 10.80 -5.43 -1.72
C VAL A 71 9.83 -4.26 -1.71
N PHE A 72 10.29 -3.10 -1.31
CA PHE A 72 9.53 -1.85 -1.33
C PHE A 72 9.67 -1.22 -2.71
N VAL A 73 8.56 -0.80 -3.31
CA VAL A 73 8.57 -0.24 -4.67
C VAL A 73 8.01 1.18 -4.64
N ASP A 74 8.71 2.12 -5.27
CA ASP A 74 8.12 3.39 -5.66
C ASP A 74 7.37 3.17 -6.97
N LEU A 75 6.06 3.37 -6.96
CA LEU A 75 5.23 3.16 -8.15
C LEU A 75 5.60 4.14 -9.27
N ARG A 76 5.27 3.80 -10.51
CA ARG A 76 5.43 4.64 -11.71
C ARG A 76 4.99 6.09 -11.46
N GLY A 77 5.81 7.07 -11.85
CA GLY A 77 5.52 8.49 -11.69
C GLY A 77 5.67 9.04 -10.27
N GLN A 78 6.20 8.25 -9.31
CA GLN A 78 6.19 8.59 -7.89
C GLN A 78 7.55 8.32 -7.23
N GLY A 79 7.80 8.93 -6.08
CA GLY A 79 9.01 8.73 -5.30
C GLY A 79 10.29 8.92 -6.12
N ARG A 80 11.18 7.94 -6.10
CA ARG A 80 12.43 7.88 -6.87
C ARG A 80 12.28 7.24 -8.25
N SER A 81 11.10 6.67 -8.54
CA SER A 81 10.81 6.13 -9.87
C SER A 81 10.78 7.22 -10.95
N GLY A 82 10.94 6.82 -12.21
CA GLY A 82 10.91 7.72 -13.37
C GLY A 82 9.59 8.49 -13.48
N ARG A 83 9.63 9.61 -14.16
CA ARG A 83 8.48 10.47 -14.43
C ARG A 83 8.07 10.36 -15.91
N PRO A 84 7.41 9.24 -16.30
CA PRO A 84 6.85 9.12 -17.65
C PRO A 84 5.66 10.05 -17.81
N ASP A 85 5.08 10.07 -19.00
CA ASP A 85 3.83 10.76 -19.24
C ASP A 85 2.75 10.29 -18.27
N LEU A 86 2.06 11.23 -17.62
CA LEU A 86 1.04 10.93 -16.60
C LEU A 86 -0.11 10.08 -17.15
N ASP A 87 -0.45 10.21 -18.42
CA ASP A 87 -1.48 9.39 -19.06
C ASP A 87 -1.12 7.89 -19.09
N THR A 88 0.17 7.57 -18.92
CA THR A 88 0.64 6.18 -18.75
C THR A 88 0.63 5.71 -17.29
N CYS A 89 0.35 6.59 -16.34
CA CYS A 89 0.31 6.27 -14.92
C CYS A 89 -1.08 5.77 -14.49
N THR A 90 -1.52 4.66 -15.08
CA THR A 90 -2.77 3.97 -14.73
C THR A 90 -2.53 2.84 -13.72
N LEU A 91 -3.58 2.40 -13.02
CA LEU A 91 -3.50 1.29 -12.06
C LEU A 91 -3.12 -0.02 -12.77
N GLU A 92 -3.65 -0.24 -13.98
CA GLU A 92 -3.33 -1.39 -14.81
C GLU A 92 -1.86 -1.41 -15.23
N GLN A 93 -1.32 -0.24 -15.64
CA GLN A 93 0.08 -0.15 -16.03
C GLN A 93 1.01 -0.32 -14.81
N MET A 94 0.61 0.21 -13.64
CA MET A 94 1.35 -0.03 -12.41
C MET A 94 1.36 -1.52 -12.04
N ALA A 95 0.26 -2.23 -12.25
CA ALA A 95 0.20 -3.68 -12.07
C ALA A 95 1.16 -4.42 -13.03
N ASP A 96 1.21 -4.02 -14.31
CA ASP A 96 2.14 -4.57 -15.30
C ASP A 96 3.61 -4.31 -14.92
N ASP A 97 3.89 -3.12 -14.36
CA ASP A 97 5.23 -2.79 -13.90
C ASP A 97 5.70 -3.71 -12.77
N ILE A 98 4.82 -4.00 -11.80
CA ILE A 98 5.15 -4.90 -10.68
C ILE A 98 5.42 -6.32 -11.16
N VAL A 99 4.60 -6.84 -12.08
CA VAL A 99 4.81 -8.17 -12.66
C VAL A 99 6.12 -8.23 -13.45
N SER A 100 6.41 -7.19 -14.24
CA SER A 100 7.66 -7.07 -15.00
C SER A 100 8.88 -6.95 -14.08
N LEU A 101 8.78 -6.15 -13.00
CA LEU A 101 9.83 -6.02 -11.99
C LEU A 101 10.16 -7.36 -11.36
N CYS A 102 9.14 -8.10 -10.92
CA CYS A 102 9.33 -9.43 -10.33
C CYS A 102 10.00 -10.40 -11.32
N GLY A 103 9.59 -10.37 -12.60
CA GLY A 103 10.22 -11.17 -13.66
C GLY A 103 11.70 -10.83 -13.83
N GLN A 104 12.05 -9.54 -13.86
CA GLN A 104 13.44 -9.08 -14.00
C GLN A 104 14.29 -9.44 -12.78
N LEU A 105 13.72 -9.38 -11.57
CA LEU A 105 14.41 -9.72 -10.32
C LEU A 105 14.42 -11.24 -10.01
N GLY A 106 13.80 -12.07 -10.83
CA GLY A 106 13.67 -13.50 -10.57
C GLY A 106 12.78 -13.85 -9.37
N ILE A 107 11.84 -12.97 -9.00
CA ILE A 107 10.90 -13.19 -7.91
C ILE A 107 9.74 -14.03 -8.43
N VAL A 108 9.57 -15.22 -7.84
CA VAL A 108 8.52 -16.19 -8.23
C VAL A 108 7.48 -16.26 -7.12
N SER A 109 6.21 -16.20 -7.50
CA SER A 109 5.05 -16.30 -6.58
C SER A 109 5.21 -15.44 -5.32
N PRO A 110 5.35 -14.09 -5.46
CA PRO A 110 5.45 -13.21 -4.30
C PRO A 110 4.12 -13.13 -3.54
N PHE A 111 4.18 -12.68 -2.28
CA PHE A 111 3.05 -12.01 -1.65
C PHE A 111 3.02 -10.55 -2.12
N ILE A 112 1.83 -10.04 -2.43
CA ILE A 112 1.64 -8.64 -2.80
C ILE A 112 0.98 -7.93 -1.62
N PHE A 113 1.69 -6.99 -1.03
CA PHE A 113 1.15 -6.10 0.01
C PHE A 113 0.80 -4.76 -0.60
N GLY A 114 -0.44 -4.32 -0.45
CA GLY A 114 -0.88 -3.00 -0.88
C GLY A 114 -1.52 -2.21 0.25
N HIS A 115 -0.95 -1.04 0.57
CA HIS A 115 -1.53 -0.10 1.51
C HIS A 115 -2.34 0.97 0.78
N SER A 116 -3.58 1.25 1.24
CA SER A 116 -4.42 2.31 0.66
C SER A 116 -4.55 2.16 -0.87
N ALA A 117 -4.19 3.18 -1.66
CA ALA A 117 -4.18 3.08 -3.13
C ALA A 117 -3.19 2.05 -3.69
N GLY A 118 -2.16 1.64 -2.96
CA GLY A 118 -1.33 0.49 -3.31
C GLY A 118 -2.12 -0.82 -3.34
N GLY A 119 -3.19 -0.90 -2.53
CA GLY A 119 -4.15 -2.01 -2.58
C GLY A 119 -5.00 -2.01 -3.85
N PHE A 120 -5.27 -0.83 -4.46
CA PHE A 120 -5.92 -0.76 -5.78
C PHE A 120 -5.06 -1.44 -6.84
N VAL A 121 -3.75 -1.16 -6.83
CA VAL A 121 -2.80 -1.84 -7.74
C VAL A 121 -2.73 -3.33 -7.43
N ALA A 122 -2.71 -3.73 -6.16
CA ALA A 122 -2.70 -5.14 -5.76
C ALA A 122 -3.96 -5.90 -6.23
N LEU A 123 -5.14 -5.27 -6.20
CA LEU A 123 -6.37 -5.83 -6.75
C LEU A 123 -6.30 -5.97 -8.27
N HIS A 124 -5.73 -4.98 -8.99
CA HIS A 124 -5.49 -5.10 -10.44
C HIS A 124 -4.53 -6.25 -10.77
N ILE A 125 -3.46 -6.44 -9.98
CA ILE A 125 -2.57 -7.59 -10.14
C ILE A 125 -3.33 -8.91 -9.97
N ALA A 126 -4.13 -9.03 -8.90
CA ALA A 126 -4.88 -10.26 -8.61
C ALA A 126 -5.91 -10.60 -9.69
N LEU A 127 -6.53 -9.59 -10.30
CA LEU A 127 -7.51 -9.76 -11.39
C LEU A 127 -6.84 -10.08 -12.73
N LYS A 128 -5.77 -9.37 -13.08
CA LYS A 128 -5.11 -9.51 -14.38
C LYS A 128 -4.17 -10.71 -14.44
N TYR A 129 -3.59 -11.09 -13.32
CA TYR A 129 -2.57 -12.14 -13.20
C TYR A 129 -2.90 -13.12 -12.07
N PRO A 130 -3.99 -13.90 -12.17
CA PRO A 130 -4.54 -14.70 -11.06
C PRO A 130 -3.59 -15.76 -10.48
N ALA A 131 -2.60 -16.22 -11.26
CA ALA A 131 -1.61 -17.20 -10.82
C ALA A 131 -0.25 -16.57 -10.41
N PHE A 132 -0.14 -15.24 -10.43
CA PHE A 132 1.13 -14.55 -10.22
C PHE A 132 1.52 -14.53 -8.73
N SER A 133 0.60 -14.13 -7.85
CA SER A 133 0.87 -13.98 -6.41
C SER A 133 0.51 -15.25 -5.64
N ARG A 134 1.31 -15.57 -4.62
CA ARG A 134 0.99 -16.62 -3.65
C ARG A 134 -0.18 -16.22 -2.75
N GLY A 135 -0.28 -14.95 -2.44
CA GLY A 135 -1.36 -14.34 -1.67
C GLY A 135 -1.29 -12.82 -1.77
N VAL A 136 -2.39 -12.16 -1.45
CA VAL A 136 -2.50 -10.70 -1.46
C VAL A 136 -2.82 -10.21 -0.05
N ILE A 137 -2.18 -9.14 0.38
CA ILE A 137 -2.40 -8.49 1.68
C ILE A 137 -2.86 -7.06 1.38
N LEU A 138 -4.11 -6.75 1.68
CA LEU A 138 -4.70 -5.44 1.52
C LEU A 138 -4.78 -4.77 2.88
N CYS A 139 -4.11 -3.65 3.06
CA CYS A 139 -4.10 -2.90 4.30
C CYS A 139 -4.76 -1.54 4.07
N SER A 140 -5.86 -1.25 4.79
CA SER A 140 -6.56 0.03 4.72
C SER A 140 -6.84 0.45 3.27
N SER A 141 -7.51 -0.43 2.50
CA SER A 141 -7.78 -0.25 1.08
C SER A 141 -9.27 -0.35 0.75
N SER A 142 -9.63 -0.03 -0.48
CA SER A 142 -11.02 -0.02 -0.96
C SER A 142 -11.12 -0.62 -2.36
N PRO A 143 -12.23 -1.25 -2.73
CA PRO A 143 -12.46 -1.71 -4.09
C PRO A 143 -13.03 -0.63 -5.01
N THR A 144 -13.34 0.54 -4.48
CA THR A 144 -13.92 1.69 -5.20
C THR A 144 -13.64 2.98 -4.46
N THR A 145 -13.62 4.10 -5.18
CA THR A 145 -13.62 5.46 -4.61
C THR A 145 -15.03 6.04 -4.47
N ALA A 146 -16.05 5.36 -5.00
CA ALA A 146 -17.44 5.75 -4.81
C ALA A 146 -17.87 5.55 -3.34
N SER A 147 -18.85 6.34 -2.92
CA SER A 147 -19.45 6.16 -1.59
C SER A 147 -20.02 4.76 -1.42
N LEU A 148 -19.81 4.19 -0.25
CA LEU A 148 -20.36 2.92 0.17
C LEU A 148 -21.35 3.16 1.32
N GLU A 149 -22.42 2.38 1.33
CA GLU A 149 -23.35 2.34 2.45
C GLU A 149 -22.71 1.59 3.63
N ASP A 150 -23.07 1.98 4.83
CA ASP A 150 -22.64 1.29 6.04
C ASP A 150 -23.35 -0.07 6.17
N ASP A 151 -22.67 -1.02 6.77
CA ASP A 151 -23.31 -2.29 7.18
C ASP A 151 -24.29 -2.02 8.33
N GLU A 152 -25.43 -2.72 8.35
CA GLU A 152 -26.47 -2.54 9.36
C GLU A 152 -25.91 -2.72 10.78
N GLY A 153 -26.15 -1.74 11.66
CA GLY A 153 -25.65 -1.75 13.04
C GLY A 153 -24.14 -1.52 13.22
N SER A 154 -23.41 -1.22 12.13
CA SER A 154 -21.95 -1.03 12.19
C SER A 154 -21.50 0.19 11.37
N PRO A 155 -21.83 1.41 11.82
CA PRO A 155 -21.44 2.62 11.11
C PRO A 155 -19.92 2.78 11.07
N SER A 156 -19.41 3.13 9.90
CA SER A 156 -17.97 3.41 9.72
C SER A 156 -17.64 4.84 10.19
N PRO A 157 -16.42 5.06 10.67
CA PRO A 157 -15.98 6.39 11.06
C PRO A 157 -16.01 7.37 9.88
N THR A 158 -16.22 8.64 10.18
CA THR A 158 -16.12 9.73 9.21
C THR A 158 -15.16 10.79 9.73
N LEU A 159 -14.53 11.56 8.83
CA LEU A 159 -13.69 12.68 9.25
C LEU A 159 -14.52 13.68 10.11
N ALA A 160 -15.74 13.96 9.70
CA ALA A 160 -16.63 14.90 10.38
C ALA A 160 -16.97 14.52 11.82
N SER A 161 -16.88 13.24 12.19
CA SER A 161 -17.15 12.80 13.57
C SER A 161 -16.03 13.14 14.56
N ARG A 162 -14.84 13.55 14.05
CA ARG A 162 -13.63 13.71 14.86
C ARG A 162 -12.89 15.03 14.61
N ALA A 163 -12.97 15.54 13.38
CA ALA A 163 -12.15 16.66 12.92
C ALA A 163 -12.70 18.02 13.37
N SER A 164 -11.78 18.97 13.49
CA SER A 164 -12.12 20.37 13.67
C SER A 164 -12.81 20.96 12.44
N ALA A 165 -13.50 22.08 12.58
CA ALA A 165 -14.08 22.82 11.45
C ALA A 165 -13.01 23.26 10.44
N GLU A 166 -11.81 23.58 10.91
CA GLU A 166 -10.66 23.96 10.07
C GLU A 166 -10.18 22.78 9.24
N ALA A 167 -9.98 21.61 9.85
CA ALA A 167 -9.61 20.39 9.15
C ALA A 167 -10.65 19.99 8.09
N MET A 168 -11.94 20.12 8.41
CA MET A 168 -13.03 19.87 7.47
C MET A 168 -12.99 20.84 6.28
N ALA A 169 -12.71 22.12 6.50
CA ALA A 169 -12.59 23.11 5.43
C ALA A 169 -11.41 22.80 4.51
N VAL A 170 -10.26 22.40 5.07
CA VAL A 170 -9.07 21.99 4.29
C VAL A 170 -9.35 20.72 3.50
N ALA A 171 -9.96 19.71 4.11
CA ALA A 171 -10.34 18.48 3.44
C ALA A 171 -11.28 18.73 2.25
N ALA A 172 -12.28 19.60 2.43
CA ALA A 172 -13.20 19.96 1.36
C ALA A 172 -12.50 20.59 0.14
N ARG A 173 -11.48 21.45 0.35
CA ARG A 173 -10.66 22.02 -0.72
C ARG A 173 -9.91 20.93 -1.52
N ILE A 174 -9.24 20.03 -0.81
CA ILE A 174 -8.50 18.92 -1.45
C ILE A 174 -9.44 18.00 -2.24
N PHE A 175 -10.56 17.59 -1.64
CA PHE A 175 -11.51 16.69 -2.29
C PHE A 175 -12.31 17.35 -3.41
N SER A 176 -12.38 18.69 -3.46
CA SER A 176 -12.89 19.42 -4.63
C SER A 176 -11.86 19.58 -5.75
N GLY A 177 -10.63 19.07 -5.58
CA GLY A 177 -9.56 19.11 -6.59
C GLY A 177 -8.62 20.32 -6.48
N GLU A 178 -8.72 21.14 -5.43
CA GLU A 178 -7.78 22.24 -5.18
C GLU A 178 -6.46 21.69 -4.60
N ILE A 179 -5.64 21.10 -5.47
CA ILE A 179 -4.37 20.46 -5.10
C ILE A 179 -3.22 21.40 -5.49
N THR A 180 -2.81 22.24 -4.55
CA THR A 180 -1.68 23.18 -4.67
C THR A 180 -0.64 22.89 -3.57
N PRO A 181 0.59 23.41 -3.66
CA PRO A 181 1.56 23.29 -2.58
C PRO A 181 1.01 23.77 -1.23
N GLU A 182 0.26 24.89 -1.23
CA GLU A 182 -0.33 25.47 -0.03
C GLU A 182 -1.42 24.58 0.57
N THR A 183 -2.35 24.08 -0.26
CA THR A 183 -3.43 23.21 0.23
C THR A 183 -2.91 21.88 0.69
N ILE A 184 -1.88 21.33 0.05
CA ILE A 184 -1.21 20.10 0.49
C ILE A 184 -0.51 20.31 1.83
N SER A 185 0.20 21.43 2.02
CA SER A 185 0.84 21.75 3.31
C SER A 185 -0.19 21.85 4.44
N LEU A 186 -1.31 22.53 4.18
CA LEU A 186 -2.43 22.62 5.14
C LEU A 186 -3.06 21.25 5.41
N PHE A 187 -3.22 20.42 4.38
CA PHE A 187 -3.76 19.07 4.52
C PHE A 187 -2.90 18.20 5.41
N PHE A 188 -1.58 18.24 5.23
CA PHE A 188 -0.65 17.50 6.09
C PHE A 188 -0.74 17.95 7.54
N LYS A 189 -0.88 19.25 7.77
CA LYS A 189 -0.95 19.82 9.11
C LYS A 189 -2.29 19.56 9.81
N GLU A 190 -3.40 19.81 9.12
CA GLU A 190 -4.73 19.88 9.73
C GLU A 190 -5.55 18.58 9.58
N VAL A 191 -5.37 17.83 8.50
CA VAL A 191 -6.21 16.66 8.18
C VAL A 191 -5.51 15.33 8.43
N VAL A 192 -4.24 15.22 8.03
CA VAL A 192 -3.44 13.99 8.14
C VAL A 192 -3.38 13.41 9.56
N PRO A 193 -3.31 14.18 10.65
CA PRO A 193 -3.37 13.61 12.00
C PRO A 193 -4.60 12.72 12.22
N TYR A 194 -5.75 13.06 11.63
CA TYR A 194 -6.99 12.27 11.75
C TYR A 194 -7.00 10.97 10.96
N TYR A 195 -5.97 10.69 10.15
CA TYR A 195 -5.78 9.37 9.52
C TYR A 195 -5.50 8.28 10.56
N ALA A 196 -4.84 8.63 11.67
CA ALA A 196 -4.64 7.71 12.79
C ALA A 196 -5.82 7.65 13.76
N ALA A 197 -5.84 6.63 14.60
CA ALA A 197 -6.68 6.59 15.79
C ALA A 197 -6.32 7.75 16.76
N PRO A 198 -7.23 8.15 17.65
CA PRO A 198 -7.00 9.29 18.55
C PRO A 198 -5.70 9.22 19.36
N SER A 199 -5.27 8.02 19.73
CA SER A 199 -4.05 7.78 20.52
C SER A 199 -2.74 7.89 19.73
N HIS A 200 -2.80 8.01 18.39
CA HIS A 200 -1.62 7.93 17.52
C HIS A 200 -1.48 9.12 16.53
N MET A 201 -2.28 10.16 16.70
CA MET A 201 -2.32 11.31 15.79
C MET A 201 -0.95 11.99 15.61
N ASP A 202 -0.17 12.12 16.70
CA ASP A 202 1.15 12.75 16.65
C ASP A 202 2.18 11.90 15.86
N ARG A 203 2.03 10.58 15.87
CA ARG A 203 2.96 9.66 15.17
C ARG A 203 2.79 9.70 13.65
N VAL A 204 1.57 9.89 13.18
CA VAL A 204 1.29 9.85 11.74
C VAL A 204 1.90 11.03 11.00
N GLN A 205 2.00 12.19 11.64
CA GLN A 205 2.65 13.34 11.06
C GLN A 205 4.14 13.06 10.80
N GLN A 206 4.85 12.53 11.79
CA GLN A 206 6.27 12.15 11.68
C GLN A 206 6.48 11.08 10.61
N LEU A 207 5.55 10.11 10.49
CA LEU A 207 5.62 9.06 9.49
C LEU A 207 5.58 9.62 8.05
N LEU A 208 4.75 10.62 7.80
CA LEU A 208 4.58 11.18 6.46
C LEU A 208 5.60 12.28 6.11
N GLU A 209 6.29 12.87 7.10
CA GLU A 209 7.37 13.84 6.86
C GLU A 209 8.58 13.24 6.11
N ILE A 210 8.75 11.90 6.16
CA ILE A 210 9.83 11.22 5.43
C ILE A 210 9.50 10.94 3.96
N CYS A 211 8.26 11.18 3.53
CA CYS A 211 7.83 10.99 2.14
C CYS A 211 8.10 12.23 1.29
N SER A 212 8.22 12.01 -0.01
CA SER A 212 8.36 13.07 -1.01
C SER A 212 7.09 13.18 -1.85
N PRO A 213 6.11 14.03 -1.48
CA PRO A 213 4.84 14.12 -2.17
C PRO A 213 5.01 14.69 -3.59
N ASP A 214 4.34 14.07 -4.57
CA ASP A 214 4.27 14.50 -5.97
C ASP A 214 2.87 15.08 -6.27
N ILE A 215 2.78 16.38 -6.34
CA ILE A 215 1.53 17.11 -6.56
C ILE A 215 0.92 16.80 -7.94
N GLY A 216 1.76 16.62 -8.96
CA GLY A 216 1.31 16.26 -10.31
C GLY A 216 0.58 14.93 -10.31
N MET A 217 1.17 13.93 -9.65
CA MET A 217 0.57 12.61 -9.52
C MET A 217 -0.69 12.62 -8.63
N MET A 218 -0.72 13.41 -7.55
CA MET A 218 -1.92 13.58 -6.73
C MET A 218 -3.09 14.15 -7.52
N ARG A 219 -2.83 15.18 -8.35
CA ARG A 219 -3.84 15.73 -9.26
C ARG A 219 -4.30 14.71 -10.27
N HIS A 220 -3.38 13.99 -10.91
CA HIS A 220 -3.71 12.95 -11.86
C HIS A 220 -4.58 11.86 -11.24
N PHE A 221 -4.26 11.43 -10.02
CA PHE A 221 -5.07 10.49 -9.28
C PHE A 221 -6.50 11.01 -9.08
N MET A 222 -6.65 12.21 -8.54
CA MET A 222 -7.96 12.77 -8.21
C MET A 222 -8.84 13.04 -9.44
N HIS A 223 -8.25 13.45 -10.56
CA HIS A 223 -9.01 13.85 -11.73
C HIS A 223 -9.18 12.76 -12.80
N SER A 224 -8.23 11.81 -12.88
CA SER A 224 -8.19 10.83 -13.97
C SER A 224 -8.42 9.40 -13.49
N ILE A 225 -7.85 9.00 -12.35
CA ILE A 225 -7.90 7.62 -11.87
C ILE A 225 -9.10 7.40 -10.94
N ALA A 226 -9.20 8.17 -9.87
CA ALA A 226 -10.21 7.96 -8.83
C ALA A 226 -11.66 7.98 -9.36
N PRO A 227 -12.06 8.87 -10.27
CA PRO A 227 -13.45 8.93 -10.74
C PRO A 227 -13.94 7.66 -11.46
N SER A 228 -13.02 6.86 -12.02
CA SER A 228 -13.35 5.63 -12.76
C SER A 228 -13.01 4.34 -12.03
N TYR A 229 -12.37 4.44 -10.85
CA TYR A 229 -11.94 3.26 -10.12
C TYR A 229 -13.11 2.58 -9.40
N ASP A 230 -13.54 1.44 -9.92
CA ASP A 230 -14.56 0.58 -9.31
C ASP A 230 -14.38 -0.89 -9.73
N LEU A 231 -13.96 -1.71 -8.78
CA LEU A 231 -13.75 -3.15 -8.97
C LEU A 231 -14.78 -4.01 -8.25
N ARG A 232 -15.85 -3.41 -7.69
CA ARG A 232 -16.85 -4.14 -6.89
C ARG A 232 -17.45 -5.33 -7.62
N SER A 233 -17.81 -5.16 -8.89
CA SER A 233 -18.39 -6.22 -9.72
C SER A 233 -17.43 -7.35 -10.08
N ARG A 234 -16.12 -7.14 -9.90
CA ARG A 234 -15.06 -8.05 -10.33
C ARG A 234 -14.35 -8.77 -9.19
N LEU A 235 -14.59 -8.38 -7.94
CA LEU A 235 -13.89 -8.98 -6.78
C LEU A 235 -14.04 -10.51 -6.71
N HIS A 236 -15.18 -11.05 -7.14
CA HIS A 236 -15.47 -12.48 -7.16
C HIS A 236 -14.57 -13.28 -8.13
N GLU A 237 -13.92 -12.60 -9.09
CA GLU A 237 -12.98 -13.21 -10.04
C GLU A 237 -11.61 -13.52 -9.38
N ILE A 238 -11.31 -12.90 -8.23
CA ILE A 238 -10.03 -13.07 -7.54
C ILE A 238 -9.97 -14.46 -6.91
N THR A 239 -9.01 -15.26 -7.35
CA THR A 239 -8.80 -16.63 -6.90
C THR A 239 -7.67 -16.78 -5.88
N ALA A 240 -6.74 -15.82 -5.85
CA ALA A 240 -5.65 -15.80 -4.86
C ALA A 240 -6.22 -15.64 -3.45
N PRO A 241 -5.62 -16.27 -2.42
CA PRO A 241 -5.97 -15.99 -1.03
C PRO A 241 -5.65 -14.53 -0.66
N VAL A 242 -6.59 -13.87 0.04
CA VAL A 242 -6.49 -12.46 0.40
C VAL A 242 -6.59 -12.27 1.91
N LEU A 243 -5.64 -11.58 2.50
CA LEU A 243 -5.72 -11.04 3.85
C LEU A 243 -6.13 -9.57 3.77
N VAL A 244 -7.23 -9.21 4.41
CA VAL A 244 -7.76 -7.84 4.44
C VAL A 244 -7.57 -7.28 5.83
N LEU A 245 -6.86 -6.17 5.97
CA LEU A 245 -6.50 -5.52 7.22
C LEU A 245 -7.04 -4.10 7.22
N VAL A 246 -7.71 -3.68 8.29
CA VAL A 246 -8.26 -2.33 8.42
C VAL A 246 -8.31 -1.89 9.87
N GLY A 247 -8.06 -0.61 10.12
CA GLY A 247 -8.25 -0.01 11.45
C GLY A 247 -9.71 0.44 11.66
N HIS A 248 -10.19 0.27 12.89
CA HIS A 248 -11.53 0.68 13.29
C HIS A 248 -11.81 2.18 13.05
N TYR A 249 -10.79 3.02 13.23
CA TYR A 249 -10.88 4.47 13.06
C TYR A 249 -10.56 4.96 11.65
N ASP A 250 -10.34 4.07 10.68
CA ASP A 250 -10.04 4.45 9.30
C ASP A 250 -11.28 5.05 8.62
N TRP A 251 -11.25 6.35 8.40
CA TRP A 251 -12.30 7.07 7.68
C TRP A 251 -11.98 7.22 6.18
N VAL A 252 -10.71 6.99 5.78
CA VAL A 252 -10.21 7.13 4.40
C VAL A 252 -10.60 5.92 3.55
N CYS A 253 -10.24 4.73 4.04
CA CYS A 253 -10.68 3.45 3.49
C CYS A 253 -11.44 2.70 4.60
N PRO A 254 -12.69 3.08 4.84
CA PRO A 254 -13.40 2.69 6.06
C PRO A 254 -13.65 1.18 6.14
N PRO A 255 -13.89 0.64 7.36
CA PRO A 255 -14.12 -0.79 7.57
C PRO A 255 -15.16 -1.41 6.65
N ARG A 256 -16.23 -0.68 6.28
CA ARG A 256 -17.23 -1.14 5.30
C ARG A 256 -16.63 -1.52 3.94
N ALA A 257 -15.57 -0.82 3.49
CA ALA A 257 -14.89 -1.15 2.24
C ALA A 257 -14.12 -2.47 2.35
N SER A 258 -13.42 -2.67 3.46
CA SER A 258 -12.70 -3.91 3.75
C SER A 258 -13.64 -5.11 3.96
N ARG A 259 -14.78 -4.90 4.62
CA ARG A 259 -15.84 -5.92 4.75
C ARG A 259 -16.43 -6.28 3.40
N LEU A 260 -16.64 -5.29 2.51
CA LEU A 260 -17.10 -5.55 1.15
C LEU A 260 -16.09 -6.39 0.37
N ILE A 261 -14.80 -6.09 0.43
CA ILE A 261 -13.75 -6.92 -0.19
C ILE A 261 -13.82 -8.35 0.37
N ALA A 262 -13.83 -8.48 1.69
CA ALA A 262 -13.81 -9.80 2.35
C ALA A 262 -15.01 -10.67 1.99
N ARG A 263 -16.23 -10.11 1.96
CA ARG A 263 -17.42 -10.91 1.59
C ARG A 263 -17.53 -11.22 0.10
N SER A 264 -16.80 -10.48 -0.76
CA SER A 264 -16.85 -10.66 -2.21
C SER A 264 -15.79 -11.60 -2.75
N ILE A 265 -14.69 -11.82 -2.03
CA ILE A 265 -13.58 -12.70 -2.44
C ILE A 265 -13.70 -14.02 -1.68
N ARG A 266 -13.77 -15.14 -2.42
CA ARG A 266 -14.03 -16.46 -1.84
C ARG A 266 -12.99 -16.91 -0.80
N GLN A 267 -11.72 -16.64 -1.04
CA GLN A 267 -10.61 -17.02 -0.16
C GLN A 267 -10.05 -15.77 0.53
N SER A 268 -10.84 -15.15 1.37
CA SER A 268 -10.43 -13.96 2.11
C SER A 268 -10.56 -14.13 3.61
N ASN A 269 -9.68 -13.47 4.35
CA ASN A 269 -9.74 -13.32 5.80
C ASN A 269 -9.66 -11.83 6.14
N LEU A 270 -10.56 -11.34 7.00
CA LEU A 270 -10.62 -9.96 7.45
C LEU A 270 -10.16 -9.86 8.90
N VAL A 271 -9.27 -8.91 9.18
CA VAL A 271 -8.88 -8.53 10.54
C VAL A 271 -9.08 -7.03 10.71
N GLU A 272 -9.91 -6.64 11.68
CA GLU A 272 -10.13 -5.25 12.06
C GLU A 272 -9.32 -4.95 13.33
N PHE A 273 -8.52 -3.88 13.29
CA PHE A 273 -7.66 -3.43 14.39
C PHE A 273 -8.40 -2.40 15.23
N PRO A 274 -8.76 -2.70 16.49
CA PRO A 274 -9.68 -1.87 17.27
C PRO A 274 -9.10 -0.53 17.71
N ALA A 275 -7.78 -0.41 17.78
CA ALA A 275 -7.10 0.80 18.21
C ALA A 275 -6.36 1.53 17.07
N SER A 276 -6.59 1.15 15.81
CA SER A 276 -5.93 1.72 14.63
C SER A 276 -6.87 2.52 13.74
N GLY A 277 -6.30 3.51 13.04
CA GLY A 277 -6.87 4.20 11.88
C GLY A 277 -6.32 3.63 10.57
N HIS A 278 -5.80 4.52 9.72
CA HIS A 278 -5.34 4.16 8.36
C HIS A 278 -3.99 3.43 8.33
N PHE A 279 -3.25 3.36 9.46
CA PHE A 279 -1.89 2.81 9.52
C PHE A 279 -1.76 1.69 10.59
N PRO A 280 -2.50 0.56 10.50
CA PRO A 280 -2.44 -0.50 11.51
C PRO A 280 -1.02 -1.03 11.77
N PHE A 281 -0.15 -1.04 10.75
CA PHE A 281 1.25 -1.46 10.86
C PHE A 281 2.07 -0.58 11.81
N MET A 282 1.71 0.70 11.97
CA MET A 282 2.33 1.66 12.89
C MET A 282 1.59 1.73 14.24
N GLU A 283 0.27 1.62 14.21
CA GLU A 283 -0.59 1.88 15.36
C GLU A 283 -0.70 0.66 16.28
N GLU A 284 -0.82 -0.56 15.71
CA GLU A 284 -0.85 -1.83 16.43
C GLU A 284 0.20 -2.80 15.85
N PRO A 285 1.52 -2.46 15.88
CA PRO A 285 2.55 -3.14 15.11
C PRO A 285 2.76 -4.61 15.48
N TYR A 286 2.58 -4.98 16.76
CA TYR A 286 2.76 -6.36 17.20
C TYR A 286 1.67 -7.28 16.66
N GLU A 287 0.41 -6.87 16.81
CA GLU A 287 -0.76 -7.61 16.32
C GLU A 287 -0.75 -7.68 14.80
N PHE A 288 -0.42 -6.55 14.15
CA PHE A 288 -0.27 -6.49 12.70
C PHE A 288 0.79 -7.47 12.19
N CYS A 289 1.99 -7.44 12.77
CA CYS A 289 3.08 -8.35 12.37
C CYS A 289 2.73 -9.81 12.62
N SER A 290 2.08 -10.15 13.76
CA SER A 290 1.63 -11.50 14.05
C SER A 290 0.65 -12.00 13.00
N THR A 291 -0.37 -11.20 12.70
CA THR A 291 -1.40 -11.51 11.70
C THR A 291 -0.81 -11.78 10.31
N VAL A 292 0.12 -10.90 9.87
CA VAL A 292 0.77 -11.08 8.56
C VAL A 292 1.67 -12.33 8.55
N LYS A 293 2.41 -12.58 9.63
CA LYS A 293 3.26 -13.77 9.76
C LYS A 293 2.45 -15.08 9.75
N GLU A 294 1.31 -15.10 10.41
CA GLU A 294 0.38 -16.25 10.40
C GLU A 294 -0.15 -16.50 8.99
N PHE A 295 -0.59 -15.46 8.29
CA PHE A 295 -1.03 -15.57 6.90
C PHE A 295 0.07 -16.15 6.01
N ILE A 296 1.27 -15.59 6.04
CA ILE A 296 2.41 -16.09 5.25
C ILE A 296 2.75 -17.53 5.65
N GLY A 297 2.71 -17.84 6.94
CA GLY A 297 3.00 -19.16 7.49
C GLY A 297 2.03 -20.24 7.04
N SER A 298 0.77 -19.90 6.78
CA SER A 298 -0.27 -20.85 6.32
C SER A 298 0.04 -21.47 4.94
N PHE A 299 0.95 -20.88 4.16
CA PHE A 299 1.39 -21.39 2.87
C PHE A 299 2.66 -22.25 2.94
N ARG A 300 3.17 -22.51 4.12
CA ARG A 300 4.29 -23.45 4.33
C ARG A 300 3.71 -24.84 4.49
N ALA A 301 3.58 -25.57 3.39
CA ALA A 301 3.35 -27.01 3.37
C ALA A 301 4.61 -27.73 2.88
#